data_7573dae89d1fd0008bcc22f67418171d
#
_entry.id   7573dae89d1fd0008bcc22f67418171d
#
_cell.length_a   1.000
_cell.length_b   1.000
_cell.length_c   1.000
_cell.angle_alpha   90.00
_cell.angle_beta   90.00
_cell.angle_gamma   90.00
#
_symmetry.space_group_name_H-M   'P 1'
#
loop_
_entity.id
_entity.type
_entity.pdbx_description
1 polymer ?
#
loop_
_entity_poly.entity_id
_entity_poly.type
_entity_poly.pdbx_seq_one_letter_code
_entity_poly.pdbx_strand_id
1 'polypeptide(L)'
;RTILQRITLIAAQNQEDGERFLSLGLKRNQLAVTGSLKFDISVTPELAAKAIALRSQWASRRQVWIATSTHEGEETLLLEAHKELLKNHPTLLLILVPRHPERFPVACELTRKAGLTFTQRSTGEVPSSGTQVVIGDTMGELMLLYGIADLAFVGGSLVERGGHNPLEAAAHAIPVLMGPHTINFKDICAKLAQDDGLITVTDTASLVKEISTLLTDEDYRLYYGRHAVEVLHQNQGALQRLLHLLEPYLPVRGH
;
A
#
# COMPACT_ATOMS: atom_id res chain seq x y z
N ARG A 1 -12.05 5.44 34.98
CA ARG A 1 -11.07 4.69 35.83
C ARG A 1 -11.58 3.29 36.18
N THR A 2 -12.85 3.10 36.51
CA THR A 2 -13.41 1.80 36.97
C THR A 2 -13.40 0.72 35.86
N ILE A 3 -13.55 1.09 34.60
CA ILE A 3 -13.54 0.13 33.47
C ILE A 3 -12.13 -0.44 33.24
N LEU A 4 -11.11 0.41 33.21
CA LEU A 4 -9.72 -0.03 32.96
C LEU A 4 -9.20 -0.99 34.04
N GLN A 5 -9.69 -0.86 35.27
CA GLN A 5 -9.31 -1.76 36.37
C GLN A 5 -9.87 -3.18 36.20
N ARG A 6 -10.86 -3.39 35.36
CA ARG A 6 -11.45 -4.71 35.03
C ARG A 6 -10.81 -5.39 33.83
N ILE A 7 -9.91 -4.68 33.13
CA ILE A 7 -9.19 -5.23 31.99
C ILE A 7 -8.01 -6.05 32.49
N THR A 8 -7.88 -7.27 32.07
CA THR A 8 -6.78 -8.15 32.45
C THR A 8 -5.46 -7.70 31.86
N LEU A 9 -5.47 -7.38 30.55
CA LEU A 9 -4.28 -7.01 29.78
C LEU A 9 -4.67 -6.09 28.63
N ILE A 10 -3.87 -5.05 28.36
CA ILE A 10 -3.90 -4.25 27.14
C ILE A 10 -2.59 -4.49 26.39
N ALA A 11 -2.68 -4.93 25.14
CA ALA A 11 -1.58 -4.99 24.19
C ALA A 11 -1.61 -3.73 23.33
N ALA A 12 -0.75 -2.76 23.63
CA ALA A 12 -0.67 -1.49 22.89
C ALA A 12 0.22 -1.64 21.65
N GLN A 13 -0.12 -0.92 20.58
CA GLN A 13 0.64 -0.95 19.34
C GLN A 13 1.93 -0.12 19.38
N ASN A 14 2.02 0.87 20.26
CA ASN A 14 3.19 1.71 20.48
C ASN A 14 3.29 2.18 21.93
N GLN A 15 4.45 2.75 22.29
CA GLN A 15 4.70 3.24 23.64
C GLN A 15 3.78 4.41 24.03
N GLU A 16 3.49 5.32 23.08
CA GLU A 16 2.66 6.51 23.32
C GLU A 16 1.24 6.11 23.73
N ASP A 17 0.62 5.19 23.00
CA ASP A 17 -0.70 4.64 23.35
C ASP A 17 -0.66 3.93 24.71
N GLY A 18 0.42 3.18 24.97
CA GLY A 18 0.64 2.56 26.29
C GLY A 18 0.65 3.58 27.43
N GLU A 19 1.39 4.66 27.30
CA GLU A 19 1.47 5.73 28.30
C GLU A 19 0.12 6.46 28.47
N ARG A 20 -0.66 6.62 27.38
CA ARG A 20 -2.03 7.14 27.46
C ARG A 20 -2.93 6.24 28.33
N PHE A 21 -2.87 4.93 28.17
CA PHE A 21 -3.63 4.00 29.02
C PHE A 21 -3.20 4.07 30.49
N LEU A 22 -1.91 4.18 30.79
CA LEU A 22 -1.40 4.37 32.14
C LEU A 22 -1.91 5.67 32.76
N SER A 23 -1.88 6.77 32.03
CA SER A 23 -2.41 8.07 32.49
C SER A 23 -3.91 8.04 32.79
N LEU A 24 -4.66 7.18 32.12
CA LEU A 24 -6.07 6.95 32.37
C LEU A 24 -6.34 6.03 33.57
N GLY A 25 -5.28 5.46 34.20
CA GLY A 25 -5.36 4.66 35.40
C GLY A 25 -5.26 3.15 35.18
N LEU A 26 -4.74 2.68 34.06
CA LEU A 26 -4.34 1.30 33.85
C LEU A 26 -3.10 1.02 34.75
N LYS A 27 -3.00 -0.16 35.30
CA LYS A 27 -1.80 -0.56 36.07
C LYS A 27 -0.70 -1.00 35.10
N ARG A 28 0.57 -0.75 35.48
CA ARG A 28 1.73 -1.10 34.63
C ARG A 28 1.80 -2.59 34.29
N ASN A 29 1.42 -3.47 35.20
CA ASN A 29 1.39 -4.92 35.00
C ASN A 29 0.23 -5.41 34.10
N GLN A 30 -0.68 -4.52 33.70
CA GLN A 30 -1.77 -4.79 32.79
C GLN A 30 -1.47 -4.27 31.36
N LEU A 31 -0.26 -3.72 31.13
CA LEU A 31 0.15 -3.16 29.85
C LEU A 31 1.33 -3.94 29.29
N ALA A 32 1.21 -4.32 28.01
CA ALA A 32 2.33 -4.76 27.18
C ALA A 32 2.34 -3.95 25.87
N VAL A 33 3.51 -3.61 25.35
CA VAL A 33 3.66 -3.00 24.03
C VAL A 33 4.08 -4.09 23.05
N THR A 34 3.19 -4.45 22.12
CA THR A 34 3.41 -5.55 21.19
C THR A 34 3.83 -5.11 19.80
N GLY A 35 3.66 -3.84 19.46
CA GLY A 35 3.78 -3.36 18.09
C GLY A 35 2.44 -3.43 17.36
N SER A 36 2.41 -2.90 16.14
CA SER A 36 1.21 -2.89 15.30
C SER A 36 1.16 -4.14 14.41
N LEU A 37 0.05 -4.88 14.49
CA LEU A 37 -0.23 -6.03 13.62
C LEU A 37 -0.23 -5.68 12.12
N LYS A 38 -0.36 -4.41 11.78
CA LYS A 38 -0.35 -3.95 10.39
C LYS A 38 0.99 -4.21 9.69
N PHE A 39 2.10 -4.33 10.45
CA PHE A 39 3.41 -4.66 9.90
C PHE A 39 3.60 -6.17 9.63
N ASP A 40 2.75 -7.04 10.16
CA ASP A 40 2.85 -8.49 9.96
C ASP A 40 2.27 -8.93 8.60
N ILE A 41 2.73 -8.26 7.55
CA ILE A 41 2.42 -8.57 6.15
C ILE A 41 3.63 -9.26 5.53
N SER A 42 3.40 -10.29 4.73
CA SER A 42 4.44 -10.96 3.96
C SER A 42 3.94 -11.39 2.59
N VAL A 43 4.86 -11.44 1.64
CA VAL A 43 4.61 -12.00 0.30
C VAL A 43 4.98 -13.48 0.36
N THR A 44 3.98 -14.35 0.19
CA THR A 44 4.25 -15.79 0.19
C THR A 44 4.94 -16.24 -1.11
N PRO A 45 5.73 -17.34 -1.09
CA PRO A 45 6.36 -17.85 -2.31
C PRO A 45 5.36 -18.13 -3.44
N GLU A 46 4.17 -18.61 -3.12
CA GLU A 46 3.11 -18.90 -4.08
C GLU A 46 2.57 -17.60 -4.73
N LEU A 47 2.42 -16.53 -3.94
CA LEU A 47 2.00 -15.23 -4.43
C LEU A 47 3.08 -14.62 -5.33
N ALA A 48 4.36 -14.70 -4.93
CA ALA A 48 5.49 -14.23 -5.72
C ALA A 48 5.56 -14.96 -7.08
N ALA A 49 5.40 -16.28 -7.09
CA ALA A 49 5.39 -17.06 -8.32
C ALA A 49 4.22 -16.66 -9.26
N LYS A 50 3.03 -16.44 -8.70
CA LYS A 50 1.88 -15.94 -9.48
C LYS A 50 2.13 -14.54 -10.04
N ALA A 51 2.75 -13.65 -9.27
CA ALA A 51 3.10 -12.31 -9.72
C ALA A 51 4.10 -12.34 -10.88
N ILE A 52 5.15 -13.15 -10.80
CA ILE A 52 6.13 -13.33 -11.87
C ILE A 52 5.45 -13.83 -13.15
N ALA A 53 4.57 -14.81 -13.05
CA ALA A 53 3.82 -15.33 -14.19
C ALA A 53 2.91 -14.25 -14.81
N LEU A 54 2.19 -13.49 -13.98
CA LEU A 54 1.33 -12.40 -14.44
C LEU A 54 2.13 -11.26 -15.08
N ARG A 55 3.28 -10.87 -14.48
CA ARG A 55 4.20 -9.86 -15.02
C ARG A 55 4.70 -10.26 -16.40
N SER A 56 5.07 -11.54 -16.58
CA SER A 56 5.52 -12.09 -17.86
C SER A 56 4.46 -11.96 -18.95
N GLN A 57 3.18 -12.17 -18.59
CA GLN A 57 2.07 -12.06 -19.54
C GLN A 57 1.73 -10.60 -19.88
N TRP A 58 1.72 -9.70 -18.89
CA TRP A 58 1.19 -8.36 -19.04
C TRP A 58 2.24 -7.32 -19.43
N ALA A 59 3.46 -7.49 -18.97
CA ALA A 59 4.45 -6.44 -19.03
C ALA A 59 5.90 -6.95 -19.06
N SER A 60 6.20 -8.01 -19.81
CA SER A 60 7.55 -8.63 -19.87
C SER A 60 8.69 -7.64 -20.26
N ARG A 61 8.36 -6.58 -21.00
CA ARG A 61 9.34 -5.60 -21.53
C ARG A 61 8.93 -4.14 -21.28
N ARG A 62 7.99 -3.89 -20.38
CA ARG A 62 7.48 -2.54 -20.11
C ARG A 62 7.45 -2.26 -18.62
N GLN A 63 7.70 -1.01 -18.26
CA GLN A 63 7.56 -0.55 -16.89
C GLN A 63 6.09 -0.44 -16.50
N VAL A 64 5.82 -0.69 -15.23
CA VAL A 64 4.46 -0.70 -14.66
C VAL A 64 4.44 0.14 -13.39
N TRP A 65 3.54 1.09 -13.31
CA TRP A 65 3.22 1.68 -12.04
C TRP A 65 1.77 1.38 -11.65
N ILE A 66 1.52 1.28 -10.35
CA ILE A 66 0.20 0.95 -9.83
C ILE A 66 -0.30 2.09 -8.96
N ALA A 67 -1.55 2.50 -9.18
CA ALA A 67 -2.27 3.43 -8.33
C ALA A 67 -3.41 2.68 -7.64
N THR A 68 -3.32 2.54 -6.33
CA THR A 68 -4.19 1.64 -5.56
C THR A 68 -5.09 2.39 -4.59
N SER A 69 -6.24 1.78 -4.29
CA SER A 69 -7.18 2.32 -3.30
C SER A 69 -7.56 3.77 -3.58
N THR A 70 -7.74 4.11 -4.85
CA THR A 70 -8.03 5.47 -5.29
C THR A 70 -9.46 5.87 -5.00
N HIS A 71 -9.66 7.16 -4.79
CA HIS A 71 -10.96 7.77 -4.49
C HIS A 71 -11.34 8.81 -5.54
N GLU A 72 -12.58 9.29 -5.42
CA GLU A 72 -13.08 10.40 -6.22
C GLU A 72 -12.15 11.63 -6.14
N GLY A 73 -11.83 12.18 -7.29
CA GLY A 73 -10.87 13.28 -7.46
C GLY A 73 -9.46 12.79 -7.76
N GLU A 74 -9.01 11.66 -7.19
CA GLU A 74 -7.65 11.14 -7.45
C GLU A 74 -7.53 10.51 -8.83
N GLU A 75 -8.53 9.72 -9.28
CA GLU A 75 -8.43 9.01 -10.57
C GLU A 75 -8.18 9.98 -11.73
N THR A 76 -8.80 11.16 -11.72
CA THR A 76 -8.58 12.18 -12.75
C THR A 76 -7.13 12.67 -12.74
N LEU A 77 -6.59 13.04 -11.55
CA LEU A 77 -5.22 13.50 -11.39
C LEU A 77 -4.19 12.44 -11.81
N LEU A 78 -4.46 11.18 -11.46
CA LEU A 78 -3.59 10.04 -11.79
C LEU A 78 -3.58 9.73 -13.29
N LEU A 79 -4.73 9.83 -13.96
CA LEU A 79 -4.84 9.65 -15.41
C LEU A 79 -4.18 10.82 -16.17
N GLU A 80 -4.30 12.06 -15.68
CA GLU A 80 -3.57 13.22 -16.21
C GLU A 80 -2.06 13.04 -16.07
N ALA A 81 -1.59 12.61 -14.87
CA ALA A 81 -0.19 12.28 -14.64
C ALA A 81 0.30 11.19 -15.60
N HIS A 82 -0.49 10.14 -15.79
CA HIS A 82 -0.13 9.04 -16.69
C HIS A 82 0.00 9.51 -18.14
N LYS A 83 -0.91 10.37 -18.63
CA LYS A 83 -0.79 10.98 -19.98
C LYS A 83 0.50 11.78 -20.13
N GLU A 84 0.89 12.53 -19.12
CA GLU A 84 2.13 13.29 -19.15
C GLU A 84 3.35 12.37 -19.19
N LEU A 85 3.36 11.32 -18.35
CA LEU A 85 4.41 10.30 -18.31
C LEU A 85 4.55 9.56 -19.65
N LEU A 86 3.46 9.27 -20.34
CA LEU A 86 3.48 8.59 -21.65
C LEU A 86 4.23 9.36 -22.73
N LYS A 87 4.41 10.68 -22.61
CA LYS A 87 5.21 11.46 -23.56
C LYS A 87 6.69 11.04 -23.58
N ASN A 88 7.24 10.68 -22.41
CA ASN A 88 8.63 10.26 -22.26
C ASN A 88 8.78 8.74 -22.06
N HIS A 89 7.70 8.06 -21.64
CA HIS A 89 7.65 6.62 -21.37
C HIS A 89 6.49 5.98 -22.15
N PRO A 90 6.54 5.92 -23.50
CA PRO A 90 5.38 5.59 -24.35
C PRO A 90 4.84 4.16 -24.14
N THR A 91 5.63 3.27 -23.57
CA THR A 91 5.22 1.89 -23.26
C THR A 91 4.79 1.67 -21.82
N LEU A 92 4.78 2.73 -20.98
CA LEU A 92 4.42 2.64 -19.56
C LEU A 92 2.99 2.11 -19.39
N LEU A 93 2.81 1.19 -18.45
CA LEU A 93 1.50 0.67 -18.04
C LEU A 93 1.11 1.24 -16.70
N LEU A 94 -0.11 1.76 -16.59
CA LEU A 94 -0.77 2.06 -15.31
C LEU A 94 -1.71 0.92 -14.95
N ILE A 95 -1.63 0.44 -13.70
CA ILE A 95 -2.69 -0.37 -13.10
C ILE A 95 -3.46 0.55 -12.14
N LEU A 96 -4.72 0.83 -12.44
CA LEU A 96 -5.59 1.70 -11.64
C LEU A 96 -6.59 0.86 -10.86
N VAL A 97 -6.49 0.88 -9.53
CA VAL A 97 -7.31 0.06 -8.63
C VAL A 97 -8.13 0.95 -7.71
N PRO A 98 -9.38 1.29 -8.06
CA PRO A 98 -10.26 2.05 -7.19
C PRO A 98 -10.57 1.31 -5.88
N ARG A 99 -10.75 2.05 -4.78
CA ARG A 99 -10.99 1.49 -3.44
C ARG A 99 -12.30 0.74 -3.33
N HIS A 100 -13.34 1.21 -4.02
CA HIS A 100 -14.69 0.71 -3.90
C HIS A 100 -15.23 0.19 -5.24
N PRO A 101 -15.95 -0.94 -5.25
CA PRO A 101 -16.49 -1.53 -6.49
C PRO A 101 -17.38 -0.61 -7.30
N GLU A 102 -18.14 0.27 -6.64
CA GLU A 102 -19.02 1.26 -7.31
C GLU A 102 -18.23 2.27 -8.15
N ARG A 103 -16.92 2.40 -7.94
CA ARG A 103 -16.05 3.28 -8.74
C ARG A 103 -15.42 2.59 -9.95
N PHE A 104 -15.51 1.28 -10.07
CA PHE A 104 -14.91 0.58 -11.23
C PHE A 104 -15.47 1.09 -12.58
N PRO A 105 -16.79 1.21 -12.77
CA PRO A 105 -17.33 1.80 -13.99
C PRO A 105 -16.93 3.27 -14.19
N VAL A 106 -16.82 4.02 -13.09
CA VAL A 106 -16.40 5.43 -13.14
C VAL A 106 -14.95 5.56 -13.61
N ALA A 107 -14.05 4.72 -13.09
CA ALA A 107 -12.65 4.70 -13.53
C ALA A 107 -12.51 4.33 -15.02
N CYS A 108 -13.30 3.38 -15.53
CA CYS A 108 -13.37 3.05 -16.95
C CYS A 108 -13.80 4.26 -17.78
N GLU A 109 -14.83 4.99 -17.34
CA GLU A 109 -15.34 6.17 -18.06
C GLU A 109 -14.33 7.32 -18.03
N LEU A 110 -13.69 7.57 -16.88
CA LEU A 110 -12.64 8.59 -16.78
C LEU A 110 -11.44 8.26 -17.67
N THR A 111 -11.03 6.99 -17.74
CA THR A 111 -9.95 6.54 -18.62
C THR A 111 -10.30 6.74 -20.08
N ARG A 112 -11.53 6.43 -20.47
CA ARG A 112 -12.03 6.67 -21.83
C ARG A 112 -12.06 8.17 -22.18
N LYS A 113 -12.55 9.01 -21.26
CA LYS A 113 -12.57 10.48 -21.43
C LYS A 113 -11.17 11.07 -21.52
N ALA A 114 -10.20 10.49 -20.81
CA ALA A 114 -8.80 10.87 -20.93
C ALA A 114 -8.18 10.49 -22.29
N GLY A 115 -8.86 9.71 -23.12
CA GLY A 115 -8.37 9.24 -24.42
C GLY A 115 -7.32 8.12 -24.30
N LEU A 116 -7.31 7.39 -23.18
CA LEU A 116 -6.39 6.30 -22.92
C LEU A 116 -7.02 4.94 -23.26
N THR A 117 -6.24 4.05 -23.86
CA THR A 117 -6.63 2.67 -24.12
C THR A 117 -6.54 1.85 -22.83
N PHE A 118 -7.55 1.04 -22.56
CA PHE A 118 -7.57 0.24 -21.33
C PHE A 118 -8.19 -1.14 -21.51
N THR A 119 -7.86 -2.04 -20.60
CA THR A 119 -8.54 -3.32 -20.35
C THR A 119 -9.00 -3.38 -18.90
N GLN A 120 -9.94 -4.29 -18.62
CA GLN A 120 -10.44 -4.55 -17.27
C GLN A 120 -9.92 -5.91 -16.78
N ARG A 121 -9.45 -5.97 -15.54
CA ARG A 121 -8.95 -7.22 -14.95
C ARG A 121 -10.00 -8.33 -14.93
N SER A 122 -11.24 -7.96 -14.65
CA SER A 122 -12.39 -8.89 -14.55
C SER A 122 -12.71 -9.61 -15.86
N THR A 123 -12.32 -9.07 -17.01
CA THR A 123 -12.57 -9.71 -18.31
C THR A 123 -11.60 -10.87 -18.60
N GLY A 124 -10.49 -10.94 -17.88
CA GLY A 124 -9.42 -11.92 -18.13
C GLY A 124 -8.59 -11.63 -19.37
N GLU A 125 -8.85 -10.52 -20.07
CA GLU A 125 -8.10 -10.11 -21.25
C GLU A 125 -6.65 -9.71 -20.87
N VAL A 126 -5.68 -10.23 -21.63
CA VAL A 126 -4.28 -9.86 -21.47
C VAL A 126 -4.03 -8.49 -22.11
N PRO A 127 -3.46 -7.51 -21.39
CA PRO A 127 -3.14 -6.21 -21.96
C PRO A 127 -2.22 -6.33 -23.17
N SER A 128 -2.62 -5.72 -24.28
CA SER A 128 -1.78 -5.64 -25.48
C SER A 128 -0.64 -4.62 -25.30
N SER A 129 0.30 -4.57 -26.23
CA SER A 129 1.35 -3.53 -26.26
C SER A 129 0.78 -2.11 -26.37
N GLY A 130 -0.42 -1.96 -26.93
CA GLY A 130 -1.13 -0.68 -27.04
C GLY A 130 -2.01 -0.33 -25.83
N THR A 131 -2.20 -1.25 -24.87
CA THR A 131 -2.97 -0.97 -23.65
C THR A 131 -2.15 -0.06 -22.74
N GLN A 132 -2.72 1.07 -22.36
CA GLN A 132 -2.06 2.07 -21.50
C GLN A 132 -2.48 1.95 -20.02
N VAL A 133 -3.70 1.49 -19.78
CA VAL A 133 -4.25 1.33 -18.42
C VAL A 133 -4.88 -0.05 -18.25
N VAL A 134 -4.66 -0.68 -17.12
CA VAL A 134 -5.46 -1.81 -16.66
C VAL A 134 -6.30 -1.34 -15.47
N ILE A 135 -7.61 -1.45 -15.59
CA ILE A 135 -8.49 -1.21 -14.45
C ILE A 135 -8.53 -2.48 -13.60
N GLY A 136 -8.04 -2.38 -12.36
CA GLY A 136 -8.08 -3.46 -11.38
C GLY A 136 -9.45 -3.51 -10.69
N ASP A 137 -10.42 -4.05 -11.38
CA ASP A 137 -11.83 -4.14 -10.98
C ASP A 137 -12.19 -5.49 -10.34
N THR A 138 -11.22 -6.12 -9.68
CA THR A 138 -11.38 -7.37 -8.93
C THR A 138 -11.06 -7.16 -7.46
N MET A 139 -11.72 -7.93 -6.58
CA MET A 139 -11.48 -7.89 -5.14
C MET A 139 -10.49 -8.98 -4.72
N GLY A 140 -9.63 -8.66 -3.73
CA GLY A 140 -8.70 -9.63 -3.14
C GLY A 140 -7.43 -9.91 -3.94
N GLU A 141 -7.19 -9.23 -5.07
CA GLU A 141 -6.00 -9.42 -5.90
C GLU A 141 -4.91 -8.33 -5.70
N LEU A 142 -5.10 -7.38 -4.77
CA LEU A 142 -4.24 -6.22 -4.64
C LEU A 142 -2.76 -6.60 -4.42
N MET A 143 -2.50 -7.55 -3.52
CA MET A 143 -1.13 -8.05 -3.27
C MET A 143 -0.51 -8.70 -4.53
N LEU A 144 -1.30 -9.37 -5.35
CA LEU A 144 -0.82 -9.91 -6.64
C LEU A 144 -0.45 -8.79 -7.61
N LEU A 145 -1.27 -7.74 -7.68
CA LEU A 145 -1.06 -6.60 -8.58
C LEU A 145 0.14 -5.74 -8.16
N TYR A 146 0.41 -5.58 -6.87
CA TYR A 146 1.65 -4.96 -6.40
C TYR A 146 2.89 -5.74 -6.87
N GLY A 147 2.82 -7.08 -6.89
CA GLY A 147 3.94 -7.93 -7.29
C GLY A 147 4.33 -7.83 -8.77
N ILE A 148 3.53 -7.16 -9.61
CA ILE A 148 3.87 -6.90 -11.02
C ILE A 148 4.26 -5.44 -11.28
N ALA A 149 4.21 -4.56 -10.28
CA ALA A 149 4.52 -3.14 -10.41
C ALA A 149 5.99 -2.84 -10.07
N ASP A 150 6.53 -1.79 -10.68
CA ASP A 150 7.86 -1.26 -10.42
C ASP A 150 7.86 -0.16 -9.34
N LEU A 151 6.70 0.47 -9.13
CA LEU A 151 6.45 1.48 -8.10
C LEU A 151 4.95 1.63 -7.85
N ALA A 152 4.57 2.15 -6.68
CA ALA A 152 3.19 2.26 -6.26
C ALA A 152 2.82 3.65 -5.75
N PHE A 153 1.65 4.14 -6.15
CA PHE A 153 0.94 5.23 -5.50
C PHE A 153 -0.21 4.64 -4.66
N VAL A 154 -0.31 5.04 -3.40
CA VAL A 154 -1.38 4.60 -2.49
C VAL A 154 -2.37 5.74 -2.24
N GLY A 155 -3.59 5.53 -2.69
CA GLY A 155 -4.64 6.54 -2.74
C GLY A 155 -5.31 6.86 -1.40
N GLY A 156 -6.36 7.71 -1.48
CA GLY A 156 -6.98 8.35 -0.34
C GLY A 156 -6.06 9.38 0.31
N SER A 157 -4.94 9.71 -0.34
CA SER A 157 -3.85 10.50 0.21
C SER A 157 -3.62 11.84 -0.49
N LEU A 158 -4.00 12.01 -1.77
CA LEU A 158 -4.07 13.31 -2.44
C LEU A 158 -5.40 14.04 -2.18
N VAL A 159 -6.40 13.31 -1.71
CA VAL A 159 -7.69 13.84 -1.23
C VAL A 159 -7.82 13.57 0.27
N GLU A 160 -8.66 14.33 0.96
CA GLU A 160 -8.83 14.25 2.43
C GLU A 160 -9.61 12.99 2.87
N ARG A 161 -9.09 11.79 2.53
CA ARG A 161 -9.64 10.49 2.94
C ARG A 161 -8.77 9.78 3.97
N GLY A 162 -7.61 10.37 4.31
CA GLY A 162 -6.75 9.88 5.38
C GLY A 162 -5.75 8.78 4.97
N GLY A 163 -5.64 8.47 3.69
CA GLY A 163 -4.71 7.50 3.13
C GLY A 163 -5.09 6.04 3.40
N HIS A 164 -4.54 5.15 2.60
CA HIS A 164 -4.65 3.69 2.76
C HIS A 164 -3.31 3.07 3.16
N ASN A 165 -3.28 1.74 3.32
CA ASN A 165 -2.14 1.01 3.86
C ASN A 165 -0.95 1.01 2.89
N PRO A 166 0.19 1.67 3.21
CA PRO A 166 1.39 1.64 2.37
C PRO A 166 2.20 0.35 2.50
N LEU A 167 1.98 -0.42 3.56
CA LEU A 167 2.80 -1.58 3.90
C LEU A 167 2.62 -2.75 2.92
N GLU A 168 1.49 -2.81 2.22
CA GLU A 168 1.26 -3.82 1.18
C GLU A 168 2.21 -3.61 -0.01
N ALA A 169 2.41 -2.37 -0.44
CA ALA A 169 3.40 -2.03 -1.45
C ALA A 169 4.84 -2.23 -0.93
N ALA A 170 5.13 -1.78 0.30
CA ALA A 170 6.42 -1.96 0.96
C ALA A 170 6.83 -3.43 1.04
N ALA A 171 5.88 -4.36 1.27
CA ALA A 171 6.15 -5.79 1.32
C ALA A 171 6.68 -6.37 -0.02
N HIS A 172 6.42 -5.69 -1.13
CA HIS A 172 6.96 -6.05 -2.45
C HIS A 172 8.29 -5.36 -2.78
N ALA A 173 8.88 -4.63 -1.83
CA ALA A 173 10.13 -3.89 -2.00
C ALA A 173 10.09 -2.92 -3.20
N ILE A 174 8.96 -2.28 -3.45
CA ILE A 174 8.78 -1.24 -4.48
C ILE A 174 8.63 0.13 -3.82
N PRO A 175 9.07 1.22 -4.48
CA PRO A 175 8.85 2.58 -3.98
C PRO A 175 7.37 2.88 -3.75
N VAL A 176 7.09 3.55 -2.64
CA VAL A 176 5.74 3.94 -2.22
C VAL A 176 5.60 5.45 -2.31
N LEU A 177 4.63 5.92 -3.09
CA LEU A 177 4.26 7.33 -3.17
C LEU A 177 2.89 7.54 -2.52
N MET A 178 2.74 8.62 -1.76
CA MET A 178 1.46 9.03 -1.16
C MET A 178 1.32 10.55 -1.17
N GLY A 179 0.07 11.01 -1.13
CA GLY A 179 -0.24 12.41 -0.85
C GLY A 179 -0.07 12.76 0.63
N PRO A 180 -0.31 14.04 1.03
CA PRO A 180 -0.09 14.51 2.40
C PRO A 180 -1.16 14.05 3.40
N HIS A 181 -2.33 13.58 2.92
CA HIS A 181 -3.45 13.22 3.78
C HIS A 181 -3.36 11.75 4.22
N THR A 182 -2.58 11.47 5.28
CA THR A 182 -2.26 10.10 5.73
C THR A 182 -2.70 9.81 7.17
N ILE A 183 -3.70 10.51 7.71
CA ILE A 183 -4.07 10.46 9.12
C ILE A 183 -4.43 9.04 9.62
N ASN A 184 -5.01 8.18 8.77
CA ASN A 184 -5.36 6.80 9.13
C ASN A 184 -4.12 5.89 9.30
N PHE A 185 -2.98 6.30 8.75
CA PHE A 185 -1.70 5.59 8.78
C PHE A 185 -0.55 6.51 9.19
N LYS A 186 -0.85 7.59 9.94
CA LYS A 186 0.09 8.66 10.27
C LYS A 186 1.44 8.14 10.78
N ASP A 187 1.44 7.29 11.79
CA ASP A 187 2.66 6.78 12.42
C ASP A 187 3.47 5.88 11.45
N ILE A 188 2.76 5.08 10.64
CA ILE A 188 3.38 4.21 9.63
C ILE A 188 4.01 5.06 8.52
N CYS A 189 3.27 6.05 7.99
CA CYS A 189 3.78 6.94 6.95
C CYS A 189 4.94 7.79 7.44
N ALA A 190 4.87 8.31 8.69
CA ALA A 190 5.97 9.08 9.29
C ALA A 190 7.23 8.23 9.41
N LYS A 191 7.10 6.97 9.86
CA LYS A 191 8.22 6.04 9.97
C LYS A 191 8.82 5.67 8.62
N LEU A 192 7.99 5.36 7.63
CA LEU A 192 8.45 5.11 6.27
C LEU A 192 9.17 6.32 5.67
N ALA A 193 8.63 7.54 5.85
CA ALA A 193 9.23 8.77 5.32
C ALA A 193 10.54 9.12 6.02
N GLN A 194 10.67 8.84 7.32
CA GLN A 194 11.89 9.08 8.09
C GLN A 194 13.07 8.24 7.59
N ASP A 195 12.78 7.01 7.15
CA ASP A 195 13.76 6.03 6.70
C ASP A 195 13.78 5.88 5.16
N ASP A 196 13.39 6.91 4.41
CA ASP A 196 13.35 6.96 2.95
C ASP A 196 12.54 5.80 2.29
N GLY A 197 11.56 5.25 3.01
CA GLY A 197 10.67 4.20 2.51
C GLY A 197 9.38 4.74 1.87
N LEU A 198 9.15 6.08 1.86
CA LEU A 198 7.97 6.71 1.31
C LEU A 198 8.30 8.09 0.73
N ILE A 199 7.78 8.35 -0.47
CA ILE A 199 7.87 9.64 -1.16
C ILE A 199 6.53 10.36 -1.03
N THR A 200 6.54 11.59 -0.49
CA THR A 200 5.32 12.40 -0.42
C THR A 200 5.21 13.29 -1.66
N VAL A 201 4.05 13.22 -2.32
CA VAL A 201 3.70 14.06 -3.48
C VAL A 201 2.47 14.90 -3.14
N THR A 202 2.39 16.11 -3.66
CA THR A 202 1.33 17.07 -3.28
C THR A 202 0.33 17.36 -4.38
N ASP A 203 0.71 17.09 -5.63
CA ASP A 203 -0.05 17.42 -6.84
C ASP A 203 0.39 16.54 -8.03
N THR A 204 -0.28 16.72 -9.16
CA THR A 204 0.03 16.02 -10.40
C THR A 204 1.47 16.26 -10.89
N ALA A 205 1.99 17.49 -10.72
CA ALA A 205 3.33 17.85 -11.21
C ALA A 205 4.43 17.14 -10.39
N SER A 206 4.34 17.17 -9.06
CA SER A 206 5.25 16.42 -8.18
C SER A 206 5.15 14.91 -8.40
N LEU A 207 3.95 14.38 -8.60
CA LEU A 207 3.74 12.97 -8.92
C LEU A 207 4.42 12.56 -10.23
N VAL A 208 4.24 13.33 -11.30
CA VAL A 208 4.89 13.09 -12.61
C VAL A 208 6.41 13.12 -12.46
N LYS A 209 6.95 14.13 -11.77
CA LYS A 209 8.38 14.28 -11.54
C LYS A 209 8.96 13.05 -10.83
N GLU A 210 8.38 12.66 -9.70
CA GLU A 210 8.91 11.54 -8.90
C GLU A 210 8.77 10.20 -9.63
N ILE A 211 7.63 9.93 -10.27
CA ILE A 211 7.46 8.71 -11.07
C ILE A 211 8.47 8.68 -12.23
N SER A 212 8.65 9.80 -12.96
CA SER A 212 9.63 9.85 -14.06
C SER A 212 11.05 9.58 -13.58
N THR A 213 11.44 10.12 -12.41
CA THR A 213 12.74 9.84 -11.79
C THR A 213 12.88 8.35 -11.45
N LEU A 214 11.89 7.76 -10.79
CA LEU A 214 11.88 6.33 -10.43
C LEU A 214 11.89 5.40 -11.66
N LEU A 215 11.33 5.83 -12.79
CA LEU A 215 11.34 5.04 -14.04
C LEU A 215 12.67 5.12 -14.77
N THR A 216 13.40 6.23 -14.65
CA THR A 216 14.67 6.46 -15.37
C THR A 216 15.91 6.08 -14.54
N ASP A 217 15.86 6.26 -13.22
CA ASP A 217 16.92 5.95 -12.29
C ASP A 217 16.61 4.66 -11.51
N GLU A 218 17.26 3.57 -11.95
CA GLU A 218 17.06 2.25 -11.32
C GLU A 218 17.62 2.20 -9.91
N ASP A 219 18.77 2.83 -9.66
CA ASP A 219 19.40 2.84 -8.32
C ASP A 219 18.51 3.61 -7.32
N TYR A 220 17.94 4.74 -7.74
CA TYR A 220 16.99 5.51 -6.95
C TYR A 220 15.72 4.68 -6.65
N ARG A 221 15.18 4.00 -7.66
CA ARG A 221 14.02 3.11 -7.51
C ARG A 221 14.30 1.97 -6.52
N LEU A 222 15.42 1.29 -6.68
CA LEU A 222 15.81 0.18 -5.80
C LEU A 222 16.15 0.66 -4.38
N TYR A 223 16.69 1.88 -4.23
CA TYR A 223 16.96 2.49 -2.93
C TYR A 223 15.66 2.65 -2.13
N TYR A 224 14.65 3.32 -2.66
CA TYR A 224 13.37 3.53 -1.97
C TYR A 224 12.63 2.22 -1.70
N GLY A 225 12.63 1.30 -2.64
CA GLY A 225 11.99 -0.02 -2.47
C GLY A 225 12.62 -0.82 -1.33
N ARG A 226 13.96 -0.84 -1.23
CA ARG A 226 14.68 -1.51 -0.14
C ARG A 226 14.37 -0.88 1.22
N HIS A 227 14.39 0.44 1.33
CA HIS A 227 14.08 1.12 2.58
C HIS A 227 12.64 0.89 3.02
N ALA A 228 11.68 0.87 2.08
CA ALA A 228 10.30 0.55 2.39
C ALA A 228 10.14 -0.85 3.03
N VAL A 229 10.76 -1.88 2.45
CA VAL A 229 10.67 -3.25 3.01
C VAL A 229 11.50 -3.42 4.28
N GLU A 230 12.61 -2.72 4.44
CA GLU A 230 13.40 -2.72 5.68
C GLU A 230 12.60 -2.18 6.86
N VAL A 231 11.91 -1.04 6.69
CA VAL A 231 11.00 -0.50 7.71
C VAL A 231 9.89 -1.50 8.07
N LEU A 232 9.33 -2.19 7.07
CA LEU A 232 8.35 -3.26 7.33
C LEU A 232 8.96 -4.34 8.23
N HIS A 233 10.10 -4.92 7.84
CA HIS A 233 10.74 -6.03 8.55
C HIS A 233 11.16 -5.66 9.98
N GLN A 234 11.70 -4.47 10.20
CA GLN A 234 12.10 -3.99 11.54
C GLN A 234 10.95 -3.87 12.52
N ASN A 235 9.72 -3.75 12.02
CA ASN A 235 8.52 -3.56 12.85
C ASN A 235 7.59 -4.79 12.90
N GLN A 236 7.95 -5.89 12.24
CA GLN A 236 7.21 -7.16 12.27
C GLN A 236 7.30 -7.88 13.63
N GLY A 237 6.51 -8.95 13.78
CA GLY A 237 6.50 -9.83 14.93
C GLY A 237 5.49 -9.43 16.02
N ALA A 238 4.63 -8.45 15.77
CA ALA A 238 3.58 -8.06 16.70
C ALA A 238 2.60 -9.21 16.98
N LEU A 239 2.24 -9.98 15.95
CA LEU A 239 1.35 -11.14 16.08
C LEU A 239 1.95 -12.21 17.01
N GLN A 240 3.22 -12.53 16.83
CA GLN A 240 3.89 -13.55 17.67
C GLN A 240 3.97 -13.08 19.14
N ARG A 241 4.34 -11.81 19.37
CA ARG A 241 4.35 -11.23 20.73
C ARG A 241 2.95 -11.24 21.35
N LEU A 242 1.91 -10.92 20.57
CA LEU A 242 0.52 -10.93 21.04
C LEU A 242 0.06 -12.36 21.37
N LEU A 243 0.34 -13.34 20.52
CA LEU A 243 -0.02 -14.74 20.76
C LEU A 243 0.64 -15.27 22.05
N HIS A 244 1.93 -15.00 22.22
CA HIS A 244 2.65 -15.39 23.45
C HIS A 244 2.04 -14.75 24.72
N LEU A 245 1.61 -13.49 24.63
CA LEU A 245 0.91 -12.82 25.75
C LEU A 245 -0.45 -13.43 26.07
N LEU A 246 -1.12 -14.02 25.09
CA LEU A 246 -2.44 -14.62 25.24
C LEU A 246 -2.39 -16.08 25.73
N GLU A 247 -1.27 -16.78 25.57
CA GLU A 247 -1.12 -18.19 26.00
C GLU A 247 -1.66 -18.49 27.41
N PRO A 248 -1.35 -17.69 28.45
CA PRO A 248 -1.84 -17.94 29.81
C PRO A 248 -3.36 -17.81 29.97
N TYR A 249 -4.04 -17.17 29.03
CA TYR A 249 -5.47 -16.89 29.08
C TYR A 249 -6.29 -17.80 28.16
N LEU A 250 -5.63 -18.61 27.33
CA LEU A 250 -6.30 -19.56 26.45
C LEU A 250 -6.59 -20.87 27.19
N PRO A 251 -7.75 -21.48 26.98
CA PRO A 251 -8.02 -22.81 27.54
C PRO A 251 -7.00 -23.81 26.99
N VAL A 252 -6.37 -24.56 27.89
CA VAL A 252 -5.53 -25.69 27.48
C VAL A 252 -6.41 -26.65 26.68
N ARG A 253 -6.12 -26.83 25.39
CA ARG A 253 -6.81 -27.88 24.60
C ARG A 253 -6.46 -29.22 25.26
N GLY A 254 -7.39 -29.78 26.02
CA GLY A 254 -7.27 -31.16 26.46
C GLY A 254 -7.18 -32.07 25.22
N HIS A 255 -6.18 -32.94 25.24
CA HIS A 255 -6.03 -34.01 24.29
C HIS A 255 -7.16 -35.01 24.41
#